data_3e16d2ca8f93259f2a475fc9b0bf24a7
#
_entry.id   3e16d2ca8f93259f2a475fc9b0bf24a7
#
_cell.length_a   1.000
_cell.length_b   1.000
_cell.length_c   1.000
_cell.angle_alpha   90.00
_cell.angle_beta   90.00
_cell.angle_gamma   90.00
#
_symmetry.space_group_name_H-M   'P 1'
#
loop_
_entity.id
_entity.type
_entity.pdbx_description
1 polymer ?
#
loop_
_entity_poly.entity_id
_entity_poly.type
_entity_poly.pdbx_seq_one_letter_code
_entity_poly.pdbx_strand_id
1 'polypeptide(L)'
;MSLPQILGLSIVEIVGDVALKKYANNKGLGYLGIGIVGYIGVIIMLIISLQGSTILLVNNAWDGTSSLIESIYAYVILGERFENFYQYFGIIFIIVGLYLLKIPVSKKHPFYIPYS
;
A
#
# COMPACT_ATOMS: atom_id res chain seq x y z
N MET A 1 -13.32 -4.19 5.64
CA MET A 1 -12.35 -3.83 4.56
C MET A 1 -13.09 -3.68 3.25
N SER A 2 -12.75 -2.69 2.47
CA SER A 2 -13.30 -2.48 1.12
C SER A 2 -12.17 -2.09 0.18
N LEU A 3 -12.38 -2.24 -1.13
CA LEU A 3 -11.37 -1.86 -2.12
C LEU A 3 -10.96 -0.39 -2.01
N PRO A 4 -11.88 0.60 -1.86
CA PRO A 4 -11.46 1.97 -1.66
C PRO A 4 -10.58 2.18 -0.42
N GLN A 5 -10.84 1.46 0.67
CA GLN A 5 -10.01 1.55 1.88
C GLN A 5 -8.61 0.99 1.63
N ILE A 6 -8.51 -0.12 0.92
CA ILE A 6 -7.20 -0.71 0.55
C ILE A 6 -6.44 0.21 -0.40
N LEU A 7 -7.11 0.84 -1.36
CA LEU A 7 -6.48 1.80 -2.25
C LEU A 7 -5.98 3.02 -1.49
N GLY A 8 -6.78 3.56 -0.55
CA GLY A 8 -6.35 4.68 0.29
C GLY A 8 -5.14 4.33 1.14
N LEU A 9 -5.16 3.15 1.77
CA LEU A 9 -4.04 2.63 2.56
C LEU A 9 -2.78 2.52 1.71
N SER A 10 -2.91 1.99 0.50
CA SER A 10 -1.79 1.83 -0.42
C SER A 10 -1.22 3.17 -0.86
N ILE A 11 -2.07 4.17 -1.14
CA ILE A 11 -1.63 5.49 -1.58
C ILE A 11 -0.83 6.19 -0.48
N VAL A 12 -1.31 6.19 0.78
CA VAL A 12 -0.57 6.84 1.87
C VAL A 12 0.75 6.12 2.15
N GLU A 13 0.78 4.79 2.01
CA GLU A 13 2.03 4.04 2.14
C GLU A 13 3.03 4.42 1.04
N ILE A 14 2.57 4.53 -0.21
CA ILE A 14 3.43 4.88 -1.34
C ILE A 14 4.01 6.28 -1.16
N VAL A 15 3.21 7.24 -0.71
CA VAL A 15 3.69 8.60 -0.42
C VAL A 15 4.80 8.53 0.63
N GLY A 16 4.61 7.76 1.70
CA GLY A 16 5.61 7.57 2.73
C GLY A 16 6.88 6.92 2.19
N ASP A 17 6.72 5.84 1.41
CA ASP A 17 7.86 5.09 0.86
C ASP A 17 8.69 5.93 -0.10
N VAL A 18 8.06 6.69 -0.99
CA VAL A 18 8.75 7.55 -1.95
C VAL A 18 9.49 8.66 -1.21
N ALA A 19 8.86 9.26 -0.19
CA ALA A 19 9.52 10.29 0.62
C ALA A 19 10.74 9.73 1.35
N LEU A 20 10.61 8.53 1.95
CA LEU A 20 11.73 7.90 2.64
C LEU A 20 12.85 7.52 1.69
N LYS A 21 12.53 7.10 0.46
CA LYS A 21 13.55 6.84 -0.56
C LYS A 21 14.32 8.11 -0.90
N LYS A 22 13.63 9.24 -1.05
CA LYS A 22 14.28 10.52 -1.31
C LYS A 22 15.16 10.96 -0.15
N TYR A 23 14.69 10.75 1.08
CA TYR A 23 15.53 11.01 2.26
C TYR A 23 16.78 10.13 2.25
N ALA A 24 16.61 8.83 1.95
CA ALA A 24 17.74 7.90 1.88
C ALA A 24 18.76 8.29 0.82
N ASN A 25 18.33 9.00 -0.24
CA ASN A 25 19.19 9.50 -1.29
C ASN A 25 19.67 10.93 -1.04
N ASN A 26 19.63 11.37 0.23
CA ASN A 26 20.14 12.68 0.67
C ASN A 26 19.46 13.88 0.01
N LYS A 27 18.15 13.77 -0.26
CA LYS A 27 17.40 14.87 -0.89
C LYS A 27 16.91 15.91 0.11
N GLY A 28 17.01 15.65 1.42
CA GLY A 28 16.68 16.61 2.45
C GLY A 28 15.88 16.04 3.60
N LEU A 29 16.02 16.66 4.77
CA LEU A 29 15.36 16.22 6.00
C LEU A 29 13.82 16.33 5.92
N GLY A 30 13.30 17.26 5.10
CA GLY A 30 11.87 17.41 4.92
C GLY A 30 11.20 16.14 4.41
N TYR A 31 11.89 15.34 3.61
CA TYR A 31 11.35 14.07 3.13
C TYR A 31 11.18 13.03 4.23
N LEU A 32 12.04 13.06 5.26
CA LEU A 32 11.84 12.22 6.44
C LEU A 32 10.53 12.58 7.14
N GLY A 33 10.26 13.87 7.30
CA GLY A 33 9.00 14.34 7.89
C GLY A 33 7.79 13.86 7.11
N ILE A 34 7.81 13.99 5.78
CA ILE A 34 6.74 13.52 4.91
C ILE A 34 6.55 12.00 5.04
N GLY A 35 7.66 11.25 5.11
CA GLY A 35 7.61 9.81 5.29
C GLY A 35 6.95 9.42 6.60
N ILE A 36 7.30 10.09 7.69
CA ILE A 36 6.71 9.83 9.02
C ILE A 36 5.20 10.13 8.99
N VAL A 37 4.78 11.26 8.44
CA VAL A 37 3.38 11.63 8.32
C VAL A 37 2.63 10.59 7.46
N GLY A 38 3.22 10.14 6.37
CA GLY A 38 2.64 9.09 5.52
C GLY A 38 2.37 7.82 6.29
N TYR A 39 3.31 7.38 7.13
CA TYR A 39 3.14 6.17 7.93
C TYR A 39 2.17 6.34 9.10
N ILE A 40 2.02 7.55 9.63
CA ILE A 40 0.92 7.83 10.55
C ILE A 40 -0.42 7.62 9.85
N GLY A 41 -0.53 8.09 8.61
CA GLY A 41 -1.71 7.84 7.78
C GLY A 41 -1.95 6.35 7.54
N VAL A 42 -0.89 5.57 7.34
CA VAL A 42 -0.98 4.10 7.22
C VAL A 42 -1.62 3.49 8.46
N ILE A 43 -1.18 3.90 9.64
CA ILE A 43 -1.73 3.37 10.90
C ILE A 43 -3.24 3.65 10.97
N ILE A 44 -3.65 4.86 10.69
CA ILE A 44 -5.06 5.25 10.74
C ILE A 44 -5.89 4.45 9.73
N MET A 45 -5.44 4.40 8.48
CA MET A 45 -6.16 3.68 7.43
C MET A 45 -6.18 2.17 7.68
N LEU A 46 -5.14 1.64 8.29
CA LEU A 46 -5.09 0.22 8.65
C LEU A 46 -6.11 -0.12 9.73
N ILE A 47 -6.23 0.71 10.76
CA ILE A 47 -7.25 0.54 11.80
C ILE A 47 -8.64 0.52 11.17
N ILE A 48 -8.92 1.46 10.28
CA ILE A 48 -10.20 1.54 9.60
C ILE A 48 -10.45 0.27 8.76
N SER A 49 -9.45 -0.19 8.05
CA SER A 49 -9.56 -1.36 7.16
C SER A 49 -9.75 -2.67 7.93
N LEU A 50 -9.17 -2.77 9.13
CA LEU A 50 -9.26 -3.98 9.95
C LEU A 50 -10.64 -4.16 10.58
N GLN A 51 -11.43 -3.09 10.69
CA GLN A 51 -12.76 -3.19 11.30
C GLN A 51 -13.68 -4.05 10.45
N GLY A 52 -14.23 -5.10 11.05
CA GLY A 52 -15.12 -6.04 10.36
C GLY A 52 -14.40 -6.97 9.39
N SER A 53 -13.08 -7.09 9.48
CA SER A 53 -12.30 -7.95 8.61
C SER A 53 -11.21 -8.66 9.40
N THR A 54 -10.39 -9.45 8.71
CA THR A 54 -9.30 -10.21 9.33
C THR A 54 -7.96 -9.63 8.94
N ILE A 55 -6.98 -9.83 9.80
CA ILE A 55 -5.58 -9.46 9.49
C ILE A 55 -5.12 -10.20 8.23
N LEU A 56 -5.50 -11.47 8.11
CA LEU A 56 -5.11 -12.29 6.97
C LEU A 56 -5.56 -11.67 5.65
N LEU A 57 -6.83 -11.27 5.56
CA LEU A 57 -7.36 -10.68 4.32
C LEU A 57 -6.83 -9.27 4.09
N VAL A 58 -6.88 -8.41 5.11
CA VAL A 58 -6.45 -7.02 4.98
C VAL A 58 -4.96 -6.94 4.62
N ASN A 59 -4.12 -7.70 5.31
CA ASN A 59 -2.68 -7.66 5.08
C ASN A 59 -2.32 -8.11 3.66
N ASN A 60 -2.91 -9.21 3.20
CA ASN A 60 -2.62 -9.71 1.87
C ASN A 60 -3.19 -8.80 0.77
N ALA A 61 -4.39 -8.27 0.96
CA ALA A 61 -4.99 -7.33 0.02
C ALA A 61 -4.16 -6.04 -0.07
N TRP A 62 -3.74 -5.51 1.08
CA TRP A 62 -2.94 -4.29 1.15
C TRP A 62 -1.56 -4.48 0.54
N ASP A 63 -0.82 -5.51 1.00
CA ASP A 63 0.54 -5.74 0.52
C ASP A 63 0.57 -6.02 -0.98
N GLY A 64 -0.37 -6.81 -1.48
CA GLY A 64 -0.45 -7.09 -2.90
C GLY A 64 -0.81 -5.84 -3.72
N THR A 65 -1.80 -5.09 -3.26
CA THR A 65 -2.26 -3.89 -3.98
C THR A 65 -1.20 -2.79 -3.96
N SER A 66 -0.61 -2.50 -2.79
CA SER A 66 0.41 -1.46 -2.69
C SER A 66 1.66 -1.84 -3.47
N SER A 67 2.07 -3.11 -3.41
CA SER A 67 3.21 -3.59 -4.17
C SER A 67 3.00 -3.42 -5.67
N LEU A 68 1.81 -3.74 -6.17
CA LEU A 68 1.49 -3.59 -7.59
C LEU A 68 1.49 -2.12 -8.02
N ILE A 69 0.82 -1.24 -7.27
CA ILE A 69 0.75 0.19 -7.59
C ILE A 69 2.13 0.82 -7.50
N GLU A 70 2.87 0.51 -6.44
CA GLU A 70 4.22 1.06 -6.24
C GLU A 70 5.17 0.58 -7.32
N SER A 71 5.04 -0.68 -7.78
CA SER A 71 5.84 -1.20 -8.87
C SER A 71 5.55 -0.46 -10.18
N ILE A 72 4.29 -0.18 -10.48
CA ILE A 72 3.91 0.60 -11.65
C ILE A 72 4.49 2.02 -11.56
N TYR A 73 4.36 2.66 -10.39
CA TYR A 73 4.91 3.99 -10.18
C TYR A 73 6.43 4.00 -10.37
N ALA A 74 7.13 3.05 -9.78
CA ALA A 74 8.58 2.97 -9.87
C ALA A 74 9.02 2.73 -11.32
N TYR A 75 8.32 1.86 -12.04
CA TYR A 75 8.67 1.56 -13.43
C TYR A 75 8.43 2.76 -14.34
N VAL A 76 7.27 3.42 -14.23
CA VAL A 76 6.86 4.50 -15.15
C VAL A 76 7.50 5.84 -14.77
N ILE A 77 7.44 6.20 -13.49
CA ILE A 77 7.85 7.55 -13.04
C ILE A 77 9.32 7.58 -12.66
N LEU A 78 9.78 6.59 -11.88
CA LEU A 78 11.16 6.56 -11.41
C LEU A 78 12.12 5.92 -12.40
N GLY A 79 11.61 5.28 -13.45
CA GLY A 79 12.43 4.63 -14.47
C GLY A 79 13.15 3.38 -13.98
N GLU A 80 12.71 2.79 -12.87
CA GLU A 80 13.35 1.60 -12.32
C GLU A 80 13.01 0.36 -13.13
N ARG A 81 13.97 -0.56 -13.20
CA ARG A 81 13.82 -1.83 -13.92
C ARG A 81 14.39 -2.95 -13.07
N PHE A 82 13.79 -4.13 -13.16
CA PHE A 82 14.38 -5.32 -12.56
C PHE A 82 15.60 -5.75 -13.35
N GLU A 83 16.60 -6.27 -12.66
CA GLU A 83 17.81 -6.80 -13.29
C GLU A 83 17.57 -8.15 -13.94
N ASN A 84 16.66 -8.97 -13.38
CA ASN A 84 16.38 -10.31 -13.84
C ASN A 84 14.96 -10.38 -14.40
N PHE A 85 14.83 -10.88 -15.62
CA PHE A 85 13.54 -11.03 -16.29
C PHE A 85 12.52 -11.81 -15.45
N TYR A 86 12.97 -12.82 -14.70
CA TYR A 86 12.07 -13.63 -13.87
C TYR A 86 11.38 -12.83 -12.78
N GLN A 87 11.95 -11.71 -12.36
CA GLN A 87 11.33 -10.85 -11.33
C GLN A 87 10.01 -10.25 -11.81
N TYR A 88 9.83 -10.06 -13.12
CA TYR A 88 8.55 -9.60 -13.67
C TYR A 88 7.44 -10.64 -13.52
N PHE A 89 7.77 -11.93 -13.50
CA PHE A 89 6.78 -12.96 -13.24
C PHE A 89 6.21 -12.86 -11.83
N GLY A 90 7.00 -12.39 -10.87
CA GLY A 90 6.51 -12.13 -9.51
C GLY A 90 5.34 -11.15 -9.49
N ILE A 91 5.40 -10.10 -10.32
CA ILE A 91 4.30 -9.14 -10.44
C ILE A 91 3.05 -9.82 -10.99
N ILE A 92 3.19 -10.71 -11.96
CA ILE A 92 2.06 -11.46 -12.53
C ILE A 92 1.40 -12.31 -11.44
N PHE A 93 2.19 -12.99 -10.60
CA PHE A 93 1.65 -13.81 -9.50
C PHE A 93 0.92 -12.96 -8.47
N ILE A 94 1.41 -11.73 -8.20
CA ILE A 94 0.70 -10.81 -7.31
C ILE A 94 -0.67 -10.47 -7.89
N ILE A 95 -0.76 -10.17 -9.19
CA ILE A 95 -2.02 -9.85 -9.84
C ILE A 95 -3.00 -11.01 -9.73
N VAL A 96 -2.54 -12.24 -10.01
CA VAL A 96 -3.37 -13.44 -9.90
C VAL A 96 -3.85 -13.62 -8.46
N GLY A 97 -2.94 -13.46 -7.49
CA GLY A 97 -3.29 -13.57 -6.07
C GLY A 97 -4.35 -12.57 -5.64
N LEU A 98 -4.23 -11.32 -6.07
CA LEU A 98 -5.22 -10.28 -5.77
C LEU A 98 -6.59 -10.62 -6.34
N TYR A 99 -6.64 -11.13 -7.57
CA TYR A 99 -7.89 -11.57 -8.18
C TYR A 99 -8.56 -12.67 -7.34
N LEU A 100 -7.78 -13.63 -6.86
CA LEU A 100 -8.28 -14.74 -6.09
C LEU A 100 -8.75 -14.34 -4.69
N LEU A 101 -8.25 -13.25 -4.13
CA LEU A 101 -8.67 -12.77 -2.82
C LEU A 101 -10.09 -12.22 -2.81
N LYS A 102 -10.63 -11.84 -3.98
CA LYS A 102 -12.00 -11.32 -4.11
C LYS A 102 -12.29 -10.19 -3.14
N ILE A 103 -11.45 -9.14 -3.19
CA ILE A 103 -11.57 -7.99 -2.28
C ILE A 103 -12.95 -7.33 -2.48
N PRO A 104 -13.73 -7.14 -1.38
CA PRO A 104 -15.05 -6.49 -1.52
C PRO A 104 -14.92 -5.05 -2.00
N VAL A 105 -15.83 -4.63 -2.88
CA VAL A 105 -15.83 -3.27 -3.41
C VAL A 105 -16.35 -2.27 -2.39
N SER A 106 -17.28 -2.70 -1.53
CA SER A 106 -17.87 -1.83 -0.52
C SER A 106 -17.82 -2.47 0.85
N LYS A 107 -17.75 -1.64 1.90
CA LYS A 107 -17.75 -2.10 3.27
C LYS A 107 -19.19 -2.31 3.74
N LYS A 108 -19.46 -3.46 4.38
CA LYS A 108 -20.79 -3.77 4.89
C LYS A 108 -21.17 -2.99 6.15
N HIS A 109 -20.17 -2.60 6.95
CA HIS A 109 -20.38 -1.89 8.21
C HIS A 109 -19.69 -0.55 8.15
N PRO A 110 -20.28 0.53 8.74
CA PRO A 110 -19.58 1.80 8.81
C PRO A 110 -18.33 1.67 9.67
N PHE A 111 -17.29 2.41 9.28
CA PHE A 111 -16.08 2.42 10.08
C PHE A 111 -16.24 3.40 11.24
N TYR A 112 -15.43 3.21 12.28
CA TYR A 112 -15.35 4.11 13.42
C TYR A 112 -13.91 4.10 13.94
N ILE A 113 -13.56 5.13 14.73
CA ILE A 113 -12.26 5.17 15.38
C ILE A 113 -12.46 4.75 16.83
N PRO A 114 -11.91 3.58 17.25
CA PRO A 114 -12.05 3.16 18.63
C PRO A 114 -11.35 4.13 19.58
N TYR A 115 -11.96 4.37 20.73
CA TYR A 115 -11.41 5.30 21.73
C TYR A 115 -11.33 4.67 23.13
N SER A 116 -11.61 3.42 23.24
CA SER A 116 -11.55 2.70 24.50
C SER A 116 -10.93 1.33 24.35
#